data_a295f679c49a9043475b20b136a71196
#
_entry.id   a295f679c49a9043475b20b136a71196
#
_cell.length_a   1.000
_cell.length_b   1.000
_cell.length_c   1.000
_cell.angle_alpha   90.00
_cell.angle_beta   90.00
_cell.angle_gamma   90.00
#
_symmetry.space_group_name_H-M   'P 1'
#
loop_
_entity.id
_entity.type
_entity.pdbx_description
1 polymer ?
#
loop_
_entity_poly.entity_id
_entity_poly.type
_entity_poly.pdbx_seq_one_letter_code
_entity_poly.pdbx_strand_id
1 'polypeptide(L)'
;IMVLAAASLMTACDYNEKYFEGFDETDQSNVQKYTVEYTEKTFKETESAKDVIIPWLTQKYYTCDNGSFASVSYMQETTEIKEVPVLEQDFERNVVDKEATDVAGWLNYSVKGTALWYDKAYSNNVYTECSAYKADGEVQSWIISPKFKAEVGDVFSFDVCIGNYKGDALKVYVSSTFQGNSGSITNKYTEWEDVTDNFSIPQEPVKGYGSMATAGSMKLDEFAGKNIYIAFVYEGAPDGGPTGGQ
;
A
#
# COMPACT_ATOMS: atom_id res chain seq x y z
N ILE A 1 -3.09 -18.16 -13.75
CA ILE A 1 -3.07 -19.65 -13.84
C ILE A 1 -2.64 -20.17 -12.48
N MET A 2 -3.55 -20.76 -11.76
CA MET A 2 -3.29 -21.37 -10.46
C MET A 2 -3.12 -22.90 -10.64
N VAL A 3 -2.09 -23.47 -10.05
CA VAL A 3 -1.85 -24.92 -10.10
C VAL A 3 -2.32 -25.52 -8.78
N LEU A 4 -3.37 -26.31 -8.82
CA LEU A 4 -3.85 -27.04 -7.65
C LEU A 4 -3.22 -28.44 -7.66
N ALA A 5 -2.50 -28.80 -6.60
CA ALA A 5 -1.92 -30.13 -6.44
C ALA A 5 -2.92 -31.09 -5.77
N ALA A 6 -3.14 -32.18 -6.42
CA ALA A 6 -3.56 -33.49 -5.92
C ALA A 6 -4.86 -33.61 -5.12
N ALA A 7 -5.87 -34.13 -5.76
CA ALA A 7 -6.84 -34.98 -5.08
C ALA A 7 -6.43 -36.44 -5.29
N SER A 8 -6.24 -37.19 -4.22
CA SER A 8 -6.13 -38.65 -4.30
C SER A 8 -7.49 -39.21 -4.67
N LEU A 9 -7.57 -39.81 -5.82
CA LEU A 9 -8.76 -40.57 -6.24
C LEU A 9 -8.85 -41.81 -5.37
N MET A 10 -9.79 -41.85 -4.47
CA MET A 10 -10.11 -43.03 -3.69
C MET A 10 -11.17 -43.85 -4.38
N THR A 11 -10.81 -45.04 -4.64
CA THR A 11 -11.46 -46.30 -4.54
C THR A 11 -12.25 -46.81 -5.70
N ALA A 12 -11.97 -47.98 -6.03
CA ALA A 12 -13.01 -49.00 -6.07
C ALA A 12 -12.36 -50.35 -6.15
N CYS A 13 -12.89 -51.23 -5.41
CA CYS A 13 -12.90 -52.66 -5.57
C CYS A 13 -12.08 -53.47 -4.59
N ASP A 14 -12.42 -53.36 -3.31
CA ASP A 14 -12.23 -54.42 -2.33
C ASP A 14 -13.07 -55.68 -2.59
N TYR A 15 -13.97 -55.64 -3.59
CA TYR A 15 -14.94 -56.72 -3.78
C TYR A 15 -14.33 -57.95 -4.49
N ASN A 16 -13.30 -57.77 -5.29
CA ASN A 16 -12.72 -58.84 -6.08
C ASN A 16 -11.53 -59.54 -5.39
N GLU A 17 -10.85 -58.90 -4.46
CA GLU A 17 -9.72 -59.49 -3.71
C GLU A 17 -10.10 -60.75 -2.94
N LYS A 18 -11.35 -60.82 -2.51
CA LYS A 18 -11.86 -61.94 -1.72
C LYS A 18 -12.07 -63.25 -2.53
N TYR A 19 -12.08 -63.21 -3.83
CA TYR A 19 -12.44 -64.33 -4.69
C TYR A 19 -11.33 -64.80 -5.60
N PHE A 20 -10.20 -64.12 -5.66
CA PHE A 20 -9.10 -64.48 -6.55
C PHE A 20 -7.78 -64.37 -5.79
N GLU A 21 -7.21 -65.51 -5.34
CA GLU A 21 -5.86 -65.59 -4.79
C GLU A 21 -4.85 -65.08 -5.81
N GLY A 22 -3.98 -64.14 -5.41
CA GLY A 22 -2.94 -63.61 -6.28
C GLY A 22 -3.33 -62.32 -7.03
N PHE A 23 -4.51 -61.77 -6.80
CA PHE A 23 -4.90 -60.48 -7.41
C PHE A 23 -4.09 -59.30 -6.81
N ASP A 24 -3.60 -59.45 -5.59
CA ASP A 24 -2.76 -58.47 -4.92
C ASP A 24 -1.32 -58.38 -5.46
N GLU A 25 -0.91 -59.43 -6.19
CA GLU A 25 0.45 -59.51 -6.81
C GLU A 25 0.49 -58.89 -8.21
N THR A 26 -0.67 -58.58 -8.78
CA THR A 26 -0.75 -57.98 -10.11
C THR A 26 -0.65 -56.46 -10.02
N ASP A 27 0.57 -56.02 -10.15
CA ASP A 27 0.92 -54.74 -10.72
C ASP A 27 0.40 -53.46 -10.04
N GLN A 28 1.22 -52.91 -9.14
CA GLN A 28 1.21 -51.49 -8.85
C GLN A 28 1.49 -50.58 -10.07
N SER A 29 1.38 -51.16 -11.30
CA SER A 29 1.66 -50.52 -12.58
C SER A 29 0.61 -49.50 -13.00
N ASN A 30 -0.57 -49.48 -12.36
CA ASN A 30 -1.66 -48.57 -12.72
C ASN A 30 -1.73 -47.26 -11.90
N VAL A 31 -0.74 -47.01 -11.04
CA VAL A 31 -0.60 -45.70 -10.42
C VAL A 31 -0.20 -44.67 -11.48
N GLN A 32 -1.10 -43.78 -11.80
CA GLN A 32 -0.94 -42.81 -12.89
C GLN A 32 -0.73 -41.41 -12.38
N LYS A 33 0.05 -40.65 -13.15
CA LYS A 33 0.26 -39.22 -12.94
C LYS A 33 -0.30 -38.47 -14.14
N TYR A 34 -1.28 -37.64 -13.90
CA TYR A 34 -1.91 -36.83 -14.93
C TYR A 34 -1.55 -35.36 -14.83
N THR A 35 -1.34 -34.73 -15.98
CA THR A 35 -1.34 -33.28 -16.10
C THR A 35 -2.47 -32.88 -17.01
N VAL A 36 -3.47 -32.22 -16.54
CA VAL A 36 -4.69 -31.91 -17.30
C VAL A 36 -5.09 -30.44 -17.13
N GLU A 37 -5.78 -29.96 -18.14
CA GLU A 37 -6.40 -28.64 -18.11
C GLU A 37 -7.92 -28.79 -17.98
N TYR A 38 -8.51 -28.07 -17.04
CA TYR A 38 -9.95 -27.98 -16.87
C TYR A 38 -10.46 -26.72 -17.57
N THR A 39 -11.22 -26.90 -18.64
CA THR A 39 -11.69 -25.80 -19.51
C THR A 39 -13.20 -25.63 -19.53
N GLU A 40 -13.94 -26.44 -18.77
CA GLU A 40 -15.42 -26.43 -18.79
C GLU A 40 -16.01 -25.17 -18.12
N LYS A 41 -15.26 -24.54 -17.22
CA LYS A 41 -15.70 -23.39 -16.48
C LYS A 41 -14.51 -22.52 -16.04
N THR A 42 -14.70 -21.19 -16.05
CA THR A 42 -13.88 -20.25 -15.32
C THR A 42 -14.48 -20.04 -13.92
N PHE A 43 -13.70 -20.23 -12.89
CA PHE A 43 -14.16 -20.08 -11.50
C PHE A 43 -14.14 -18.63 -11.08
N LYS A 44 -15.14 -18.21 -10.31
CA LYS A 44 -15.09 -16.92 -9.60
C LYS A 44 -14.19 -17.04 -8.38
N GLU A 45 -13.66 -15.92 -7.91
CA GLU A 45 -12.78 -15.87 -6.73
C GLU A 45 -13.42 -16.49 -5.47
N THR A 46 -14.75 -16.37 -5.34
CA THR A 46 -15.53 -16.91 -4.21
C THR A 46 -15.92 -18.38 -4.37
N GLU A 47 -15.61 -19.02 -5.50
CA GLU A 47 -15.98 -20.40 -5.79
C GLU A 47 -14.83 -21.37 -5.47
N SER A 48 -15.18 -22.49 -4.85
CA SER A 48 -14.23 -23.57 -4.60
C SER A 48 -14.04 -24.40 -5.87
N ALA A 49 -12.93 -24.19 -6.57
CA ALA A 49 -12.56 -25.00 -7.72
C ALA A 49 -12.44 -26.49 -7.36
N LYS A 50 -12.02 -26.80 -6.14
CA LYS A 50 -11.89 -28.15 -5.60
C LYS A 50 -13.21 -28.94 -5.66
N ASP A 51 -14.32 -28.31 -5.30
CA ASP A 51 -15.63 -28.96 -5.20
C ASP A 51 -16.19 -29.36 -6.60
N VAL A 52 -15.71 -28.77 -7.65
CA VAL A 52 -16.09 -29.05 -9.03
C VAL A 52 -15.07 -29.96 -9.71
N ILE A 53 -13.79 -29.71 -9.55
CA ILE A 53 -12.73 -30.42 -10.24
C ILE A 53 -12.58 -31.87 -9.73
N ILE A 54 -12.75 -32.12 -8.43
CA ILE A 54 -12.61 -33.49 -7.88
C ILE A 54 -13.67 -34.44 -8.46
N PRO A 55 -14.98 -34.14 -8.46
CA PRO A 55 -15.96 -34.99 -9.10
C PRO A 55 -15.71 -35.20 -10.60
N TRP A 56 -15.28 -34.14 -11.30
CA TRP A 56 -14.92 -34.23 -12.71
C TRP A 56 -13.75 -35.17 -12.95
N LEU A 57 -12.67 -35.11 -12.15
CA LEU A 57 -11.56 -36.03 -12.22
C LEU A 57 -11.98 -37.48 -11.96
N THR A 58 -12.80 -37.69 -10.95
CA THR A 58 -13.33 -39.00 -10.58
C THR A 58 -14.11 -39.63 -11.74
N GLN A 59 -14.91 -38.84 -12.44
CA GLN A 59 -15.67 -39.29 -13.60
C GLN A 59 -14.75 -39.56 -14.81
N LYS A 60 -13.76 -38.69 -15.01
CA LYS A 60 -12.85 -38.81 -16.19
C LYS A 60 -11.85 -39.94 -16.06
N TYR A 61 -11.40 -40.26 -14.85
CA TYR A 61 -10.36 -41.23 -14.56
C TYR A 61 -10.83 -42.31 -13.58
N TYR A 62 -12.02 -42.83 -13.80
CA TYR A 62 -12.68 -43.78 -12.89
C TYR A 62 -11.98 -45.15 -12.77
N THR A 63 -10.97 -45.46 -13.64
CA THR A 63 -10.21 -46.70 -13.62
C THR A 63 -8.83 -46.58 -12.99
N CYS A 64 -8.52 -45.44 -12.36
CA CYS A 64 -7.22 -45.23 -11.73
C CYS A 64 -7.12 -45.93 -10.38
N ASP A 65 -5.98 -46.53 -10.09
CA ASP A 65 -5.70 -47.17 -8.80
C ASP A 65 -5.33 -46.18 -7.72
N ASN A 66 -5.43 -46.64 -6.47
CA ASN A 66 -5.01 -45.88 -5.29
C ASN A 66 -3.55 -45.40 -5.43
N GLY A 67 -3.30 -44.13 -5.09
CA GLY A 67 -2.01 -43.49 -5.23
C GLY A 67 -1.83 -42.73 -6.53
N SER A 68 -2.79 -42.82 -7.50
CA SER A 68 -2.81 -41.98 -8.68
C SER A 68 -3.11 -40.51 -8.30
N PHE A 69 -2.50 -39.56 -9.00
CA PHE A 69 -2.76 -38.15 -8.79
C PHE A 69 -2.82 -37.35 -10.09
N ALA A 70 -3.54 -36.25 -10.07
CA ALA A 70 -3.62 -35.33 -11.19
C ALA A 70 -3.18 -33.92 -10.77
N SER A 71 -2.35 -33.31 -11.60
CA SER A 71 -2.10 -31.86 -11.56
C SER A 71 -3.06 -31.19 -12.53
N VAL A 72 -3.92 -30.31 -12.04
CA VAL A 72 -4.96 -29.67 -12.85
C VAL A 72 -4.71 -28.17 -12.90
N SER A 73 -4.59 -27.62 -14.12
CA SER A 73 -4.65 -26.18 -14.37
C SER A 73 -6.08 -25.78 -14.69
N TYR A 74 -6.51 -24.64 -14.20
CA TYR A 74 -7.85 -24.10 -14.47
C TYR A 74 -7.81 -22.56 -14.50
N MET A 75 -8.85 -21.96 -15.07
CA MET A 75 -9.01 -20.52 -15.12
C MET A 75 -9.82 -20.04 -13.91
N GLN A 76 -9.32 -19.00 -13.27
CA GLN A 76 -10.02 -18.30 -12.20
C GLN A 76 -10.08 -16.80 -12.53
N GLU A 77 -11.27 -16.22 -12.41
CA GLU A 77 -11.43 -14.76 -12.47
C GLU A 77 -10.76 -14.17 -11.21
N THR A 78 -9.82 -13.28 -11.42
CA THR A 78 -9.32 -12.40 -10.37
C THR A 78 -9.96 -11.04 -10.59
N THR A 79 -10.63 -10.53 -9.58
CA THR A 79 -11.04 -9.13 -9.58
C THR A 79 -9.76 -8.30 -9.41
N GLU A 80 -9.29 -7.69 -10.47
CA GLU A 80 -8.25 -6.69 -10.37
C GLU A 80 -8.87 -5.49 -9.62
N ILE A 81 -8.51 -5.35 -8.35
CA ILE A 81 -8.86 -4.17 -7.59
C ILE A 81 -7.97 -3.05 -8.16
N LYS A 82 -8.55 -2.23 -9.03
CA LYS A 82 -7.90 -0.98 -9.42
C LYS A 82 -7.99 -0.04 -8.23
N GLU A 83 -6.87 0.22 -7.60
CA GLU A 83 -6.74 1.31 -6.65
C GLU A 83 -7.00 2.61 -7.43
N VAL A 84 -8.04 3.33 -7.02
CA VAL A 84 -8.37 4.66 -7.56
C VAL A 84 -8.01 5.66 -6.46
N PRO A 85 -7.03 6.53 -6.68
CA PRO A 85 -6.65 7.51 -5.66
C PRO A 85 -7.83 8.45 -5.39
N VAL A 86 -8.17 8.63 -4.11
CA VAL A 86 -9.15 9.62 -3.65
C VAL A 86 -8.54 11.02 -3.69
N LEU A 87 -7.26 11.11 -3.37
CA LEU A 87 -6.43 12.31 -3.44
C LEU A 87 -5.04 11.90 -3.91
N GLU A 88 -4.58 12.51 -4.98
CA GLU A 88 -3.24 12.36 -5.51
C GLU A 88 -2.63 13.74 -5.77
N GLN A 89 -1.39 13.94 -5.37
CA GLN A 89 -0.63 15.15 -5.66
C GLN A 89 0.84 14.79 -5.82
N ASP A 90 1.35 14.98 -7.03
CA ASP A 90 2.76 14.76 -7.39
C ASP A 90 3.61 16.04 -7.41
N PHE A 91 2.96 17.20 -7.28
CA PHE A 91 3.56 18.53 -7.40
C PHE A 91 4.22 18.80 -8.76
N GLU A 92 4.11 17.89 -9.73
CA GLU A 92 4.65 18.04 -11.08
C GLU A 92 3.85 19.08 -11.89
N ARG A 93 4.36 20.28 -11.96
CA ARG A 93 3.76 21.39 -12.71
C ARG A 93 4.82 22.38 -13.19
N ASN A 94 4.44 23.31 -14.05
CA ASN A 94 5.30 24.45 -14.39
C ASN A 94 5.41 25.38 -13.19
N VAL A 95 6.61 25.45 -12.61
CA VAL A 95 6.87 26.25 -11.42
C VAL A 95 8.03 27.22 -11.65
N VAL A 96 8.07 28.25 -10.84
CA VAL A 96 9.25 29.10 -10.65
C VAL A 96 9.97 28.60 -9.40
N ASP A 97 11.21 28.16 -9.57
CA ASP A 97 12.03 27.63 -8.47
C ASP A 97 12.06 28.63 -7.30
N LYS A 98 11.76 28.15 -6.09
CA LYS A 98 11.71 28.91 -4.82
C LYS A 98 10.53 29.87 -4.65
N GLU A 99 9.52 29.85 -5.49
CA GLU A 99 8.27 30.50 -5.18
C GLU A 99 7.46 29.64 -4.18
N ALA A 100 6.61 30.29 -3.40
CA ALA A 100 5.74 29.56 -2.45
C ALA A 100 4.86 28.56 -3.21
N THR A 101 4.82 27.34 -2.72
CA THR A 101 3.97 26.30 -3.29
C THR A 101 2.51 26.73 -3.24
N ASP A 102 1.90 26.87 -4.42
CA ASP A 102 0.47 27.22 -4.60
C ASP A 102 -0.20 26.15 -5.48
N VAL A 103 -0.89 25.23 -4.81
CA VAL A 103 -1.63 24.13 -5.44
C VAL A 103 -3.09 24.25 -5.05
N ALA A 104 -3.97 24.14 -6.05
CA ALA A 104 -5.41 24.29 -5.85
C ALA A 104 -5.93 23.38 -4.75
N GLY A 105 -6.58 23.97 -3.76
CA GLY A 105 -7.15 23.26 -2.61
C GLY A 105 -6.17 22.95 -1.48
N TRP A 106 -4.86 23.07 -1.70
CA TRP A 106 -3.85 22.97 -0.65
C TRP A 106 -3.68 24.29 0.09
N LEU A 107 -3.44 24.23 1.39
CA LEU A 107 -3.14 25.39 2.22
C LEU A 107 -1.66 25.37 2.61
N ASN A 108 -0.91 26.37 2.20
CA ASN A 108 0.50 26.58 2.57
C ASN A 108 0.56 27.77 3.52
N TYR A 109 0.95 27.56 4.78
CA TYR A 109 0.89 28.59 5.80
C TYR A 109 1.98 28.46 6.85
N SER A 110 2.58 29.58 7.23
CA SER A 110 3.56 29.63 8.31
C SER A 110 2.88 30.06 9.63
N VAL A 111 2.91 29.16 10.61
CA VAL A 111 2.44 29.42 11.97
C VAL A 111 3.51 30.16 12.79
N LYS A 112 4.79 29.86 12.52
CA LYS A 112 5.92 30.51 13.19
C LYS A 112 6.98 30.88 12.15
N GLY A 113 7.50 32.10 12.25
CA GLY A 113 8.42 32.64 11.24
C GLY A 113 7.69 33.06 9.96
N THR A 114 8.42 33.14 8.85
CA THR A 114 7.91 33.57 7.55
C THR A 114 8.13 32.57 6.43
N ALA A 115 8.88 31.49 6.69
CA ALA A 115 9.14 30.47 5.69
C ALA A 115 7.85 29.69 5.35
N LEU A 116 7.61 29.50 4.08
CA LEU A 116 6.57 28.65 3.52
C LEU A 116 7.20 27.44 2.87
N TRP A 117 6.41 26.44 2.56
CA TRP A 117 6.79 25.43 1.60
C TRP A 117 6.92 26.09 0.23
N TYR A 118 7.95 25.76 -0.52
CA TYR A 118 8.25 26.36 -1.82
C TYR A 118 8.53 25.31 -2.88
N ASP A 119 8.24 25.68 -4.12
CA ASP A 119 8.46 24.82 -5.25
C ASP A 119 9.95 24.69 -5.56
N LYS A 120 10.35 23.48 -5.86
CA LYS A 120 11.70 23.14 -6.25
C LYS A 120 11.69 22.32 -7.52
N ALA A 121 12.47 22.74 -8.51
CA ALA A 121 12.70 21.95 -9.71
C ALA A 121 14.15 21.49 -9.79
N TYR A 122 14.35 20.18 -9.85
CA TYR A 122 15.67 19.59 -9.95
C TYR A 122 15.65 18.30 -10.76
N SER A 123 16.53 18.19 -11.77
CA SER A 123 16.70 16.95 -12.57
C SER A 123 15.42 16.38 -13.16
N ASN A 124 14.56 17.25 -13.75
CA ASN A 124 13.25 16.91 -14.31
C ASN A 124 12.21 16.41 -13.30
N ASN A 125 12.41 16.71 -12.02
CA ASN A 125 11.44 16.45 -10.96
C ASN A 125 11.05 17.76 -10.30
N VAL A 126 9.77 17.97 -10.04
CA VAL A 126 9.24 19.12 -9.31
C VAL A 126 8.63 18.62 -8.00
N TYR A 127 8.98 19.26 -6.91
CA TYR A 127 8.51 18.90 -5.58
C TYR A 127 8.35 20.13 -4.70
N THR A 128 7.72 19.99 -3.57
CA THR A 128 7.66 21.05 -2.56
C THR A 128 8.72 20.79 -1.48
N GLU A 129 9.40 21.86 -1.05
CA GLU A 129 10.46 21.81 -0.06
C GLU A 129 10.19 22.85 1.04
N CYS A 130 10.57 22.57 2.27
CA CYS A 130 10.62 23.56 3.34
C CYS A 130 11.97 23.51 4.05
N SER A 131 12.50 24.68 4.42
CA SER A 131 13.76 24.80 5.13
C SER A 131 13.78 26.06 6.00
N ALA A 132 14.28 25.92 7.21
CA ALA A 132 14.58 27.03 8.11
C ALA A 132 16.03 27.53 8.01
N TYR A 133 16.84 26.93 7.13
CA TYR A 133 18.26 27.32 7.02
C TYR A 133 18.43 28.80 6.67
N LYS A 134 19.12 29.53 7.55
CA LYS A 134 19.30 30.99 7.49
C LYS A 134 18.01 31.80 7.65
N ALA A 135 16.97 31.25 8.24
CA ALA A 135 15.81 32.02 8.66
C ALA A 135 16.18 32.98 9.82
N ASP A 136 15.41 34.05 10.02
CA ASP A 136 15.61 35.00 11.11
C ASP A 136 15.30 34.44 12.49
N GLY A 137 14.60 33.30 12.56
CA GLY A 137 14.18 32.61 13.77
C GLY A 137 13.66 31.23 13.48
N GLU A 138 13.04 30.61 14.47
CA GLU A 138 12.40 29.31 14.30
C GLU A 138 11.22 29.39 13.32
N VAL A 139 11.04 28.32 12.58
CA VAL A 139 10.02 28.15 11.56
C VAL A 139 9.09 27.01 11.96
N GLN A 140 7.77 27.24 11.87
CA GLN A 140 6.76 26.19 11.85
C GLN A 140 5.87 26.43 10.64
N SER A 141 6.06 25.64 9.59
CA SER A 141 5.39 25.81 8.31
C SER A 141 4.57 24.57 7.96
N TRP A 142 3.34 24.80 7.57
CA TRP A 142 2.32 23.80 7.31
C TRP A 142 1.98 23.78 5.83
N ILE A 143 1.92 22.59 5.23
CA ILE A 143 1.25 22.36 3.96
C ILE A 143 0.17 21.31 4.18
N ILE A 144 -1.07 21.68 3.90
CA ILE A 144 -2.27 20.92 4.30
C ILE A 144 -3.05 20.55 3.05
N SER A 145 -3.43 19.29 2.92
CA SER A 145 -4.19 18.77 1.80
C SER A 145 -5.57 19.39 1.66
N PRO A 146 -6.22 19.28 0.49
CA PRO A 146 -7.66 19.41 0.40
C PRO A 146 -8.38 18.45 1.34
N LYS A 147 -9.61 18.77 1.69
CA LYS A 147 -10.50 17.89 2.45
C LYS A 147 -10.94 16.71 1.60
N PHE A 148 -10.84 15.52 2.14
CA PHE A 148 -11.41 14.32 1.53
C PHE A 148 -12.06 13.42 2.58
N LYS A 149 -12.93 12.50 2.14
CA LYS A 149 -13.59 11.53 3.02
C LYS A 149 -12.77 10.25 3.01
N ALA A 150 -12.34 9.82 4.19
CA ALA A 150 -11.66 8.53 4.34
C ALA A 150 -12.69 7.38 4.40
N GLU A 151 -12.40 6.28 3.76
CA GLU A 151 -13.20 5.06 3.78
C GLU A 151 -12.39 3.88 4.33
N VAL A 152 -13.08 2.80 4.69
CA VAL A 152 -12.40 1.58 5.16
C VAL A 152 -11.53 1.00 4.05
N GLY A 153 -10.27 0.72 4.37
CA GLY A 153 -9.30 0.19 3.43
C GLY A 153 -8.47 1.25 2.70
N ASP A 154 -8.79 2.55 2.84
CA ASP A 154 -7.96 3.60 2.29
C ASP A 154 -6.56 3.58 2.90
N VAL A 155 -5.57 3.86 2.06
CA VAL A 155 -4.15 3.87 2.42
C VAL A 155 -3.55 5.22 2.03
N PHE A 156 -2.86 5.84 2.97
CA PHE A 156 -2.07 7.05 2.73
C PHE A 156 -0.58 6.72 2.62
N SER A 157 0.07 7.25 1.61
CA SER A 157 1.52 7.15 1.37
C SER A 157 2.05 8.45 0.77
N PHE A 158 3.34 8.68 0.90
CA PHE A 158 4.03 9.79 0.26
C PHE A 158 5.50 9.47 0.03
N ASP A 159 6.10 10.19 -0.90
CA ASP A 159 7.53 10.16 -1.13
C ASP A 159 8.21 11.34 -0.43
N VAL A 160 9.39 11.10 0.10
CA VAL A 160 10.17 12.07 0.84
C VAL A 160 11.66 12.00 0.49
N CYS A 161 12.28 13.16 0.49
CA CYS A 161 13.73 13.30 0.42
C CYS A 161 14.18 14.24 1.52
N ILE A 162 15.21 13.87 2.26
CA ILE A 162 15.83 14.72 3.28
C ILE A 162 17.16 15.25 2.77
N GLY A 163 17.42 16.52 3.03
CA GLY A 163 18.69 17.16 2.74
C GLY A 163 19.34 17.73 3.99
N ASN A 164 20.67 17.56 4.13
CA ASN A 164 21.46 18.14 5.22
C ASN A 164 20.86 17.86 6.61
N TYR A 165 20.54 16.58 6.86
CA TYR A 165 19.84 16.15 8.09
C TYR A 165 20.58 16.60 9.35
N LYS A 166 19.85 17.21 10.27
CA LYS A 166 20.30 17.63 11.60
C LYS A 166 19.36 17.25 12.72
N GLY A 167 18.36 16.45 12.42
CA GLY A 167 17.31 15.99 13.33
C GLY A 167 15.94 16.00 12.67
N ASP A 168 14.95 15.44 13.34
CA ASP A 168 13.60 15.21 12.81
C ASP A 168 12.78 16.49 12.83
N ALA A 169 12.76 17.19 11.70
CA ALA A 169 12.07 18.47 11.53
C ALA A 169 10.71 18.31 10.78
N LEU A 170 10.46 17.17 10.17
CA LEU A 170 9.22 16.90 9.46
C LEU A 170 8.28 16.08 10.33
N LYS A 171 7.03 16.56 10.42
CA LYS A 171 5.92 15.88 11.09
C LYS A 171 4.76 15.68 10.12
N VAL A 172 3.99 14.62 10.33
CA VAL A 172 2.78 14.31 9.58
C VAL A 172 1.60 14.24 10.53
N TYR A 173 0.55 14.99 10.21
CA TYR A 173 -0.65 15.04 11.02
C TYR A 173 -1.90 14.74 10.21
N VAL A 174 -2.92 14.21 10.89
CA VAL A 174 -4.28 14.05 10.36
C VAL A 174 -5.25 14.81 11.26
N SER A 175 -6.25 15.46 10.67
CA SER A 175 -7.32 16.11 11.44
C SER A 175 -8.68 15.91 10.77
N SER A 176 -9.67 15.56 11.57
CA SER A 176 -11.09 15.58 11.17
C SER A 176 -11.85 16.81 11.70
N THR A 177 -11.19 17.66 12.47
CA THR A 177 -11.79 18.86 13.09
C THR A 177 -11.30 20.18 12.51
N PHE A 178 -10.25 20.13 11.67
CA PHE A 178 -9.72 21.30 10.99
C PHE A 178 -10.78 21.94 10.06
N GLN A 179 -10.86 23.27 10.05
CA GLN A 179 -11.90 24.01 9.33
C GLN A 179 -11.48 24.49 7.94
N GLY A 180 -10.31 24.07 7.43
CA GLY A 180 -9.84 24.37 6.09
C GLY A 180 -9.31 25.79 5.89
N ASN A 181 -8.96 26.51 6.97
CA ASN A 181 -8.41 27.86 6.87
C ASN A 181 -7.28 28.10 7.87
N SER A 182 -6.38 29.02 7.55
CA SER A 182 -5.19 29.31 8.35
C SER A 182 -5.48 29.68 9.81
N GLY A 183 -6.58 30.40 10.09
CA GLY A 183 -6.96 30.75 11.45
C GLY A 183 -7.41 29.59 12.32
N SER A 184 -7.70 28.43 11.70
CA SER A 184 -8.07 27.22 12.44
C SER A 184 -6.91 26.27 12.70
N ILE A 185 -5.72 26.47 12.14
CA ILE A 185 -4.57 25.57 12.33
C ILE A 185 -4.22 25.40 13.81
N THR A 186 -4.12 26.52 14.55
CA THR A 186 -3.76 26.54 15.98
C THR A 186 -4.96 26.78 16.88
N ASN A 187 -6.18 26.64 16.35
CA ASN A 187 -7.39 26.82 17.13
C ASN A 187 -7.54 25.69 18.14
N LYS A 188 -7.93 26.02 19.38
CA LYS A 188 -8.12 25.04 20.47
C LYS A 188 -9.14 23.92 20.17
N TYR A 189 -9.97 24.11 19.16
CA TYR A 189 -10.98 23.11 18.71
C TYR A 189 -10.50 22.26 17.54
N THR A 190 -9.31 22.54 17.01
CA THR A 190 -8.69 21.71 15.98
C THR A 190 -7.77 20.71 16.66
N GLU A 191 -8.08 19.44 16.46
CA GLU A 191 -7.27 18.33 16.96
C GLU A 191 -6.45 17.81 15.78
N TRP A 192 -5.14 17.84 15.96
CA TRP A 192 -4.17 17.26 15.05
C TRP A 192 -3.59 16.00 15.67
N GLU A 193 -3.83 14.87 15.06
CA GLU A 193 -3.24 13.59 15.44
C GLU A 193 -1.88 13.44 14.78
N ASP A 194 -0.83 13.29 15.57
CA ASP A 194 0.53 13.03 15.06
C ASP A 194 0.62 11.58 14.61
N VAL A 195 0.76 11.37 13.31
CA VAL A 195 0.88 10.07 12.68
C VAL A 195 2.28 9.82 12.12
N THR A 196 3.24 10.64 12.47
CA THR A 196 4.61 10.62 11.95
C THR A 196 5.26 9.26 12.12
N ASP A 197 5.05 8.60 13.26
CA ASP A 197 5.66 7.31 13.60
C ASP A 197 5.19 6.15 12.71
N ASN A 198 4.13 6.34 11.92
CA ASN A 198 3.71 5.34 10.91
C ASN A 198 4.62 5.33 9.67
N PHE A 199 5.52 6.31 9.54
CA PHE A 199 6.34 6.49 8.36
C PHE A 199 7.83 6.39 8.67
N SER A 200 8.59 5.92 7.68
CA SER A 200 10.04 5.85 7.73
C SER A 200 10.65 7.06 7.03
N ILE A 201 10.71 8.20 7.74
CA ILE A 201 11.34 9.42 7.23
C ILE A 201 12.87 9.24 7.33
N PRO A 202 13.65 9.44 6.24
CA PRO A 202 15.08 9.26 6.26
C PRO A 202 15.77 10.21 7.26
N GLN A 203 16.78 9.70 7.97
CA GLN A 203 17.62 10.45 8.91
C GLN A 203 19.04 10.71 8.35
N GLU A 204 19.15 10.71 7.05
CA GLU A 204 20.38 10.98 6.29
C GLU A 204 20.06 11.56 4.90
N PRO A 205 21.02 12.17 4.19
CA PRO A 205 22.41 12.38 4.59
C PRO A 205 22.58 13.62 5.48
N VAL A 206 23.57 13.64 6.33
CA VAL A 206 23.95 14.82 7.13
C VAL A 206 24.59 15.94 6.30
N LYS A 207 24.93 15.67 5.06
CA LYS A 207 25.48 16.63 4.09
C LYS A 207 25.02 16.31 2.68
N GLY A 208 24.44 17.31 2.02
CA GLY A 208 23.86 17.14 0.68
C GLY A 208 22.42 16.63 0.77
N TYR A 209 21.90 16.11 -0.33
CA TYR A 209 20.52 15.62 -0.47
C TYR A 209 20.51 14.13 -0.70
N GLY A 210 19.55 13.44 -0.09
CA GLY A 210 19.24 12.04 -0.34
C GLY A 210 18.53 11.83 -1.67
N SER A 211 18.03 10.62 -1.86
CA SER A 211 17.15 10.30 -2.98
C SER A 211 15.69 10.36 -2.52
N MET A 212 14.79 10.77 -3.43
CA MET A 212 13.34 10.64 -3.20
C MET A 212 13.00 9.16 -3.08
N ALA A 213 12.29 8.80 -2.02
CA ALA A 213 11.85 7.44 -1.75
C ALA A 213 10.55 7.46 -0.96
N THR A 214 9.75 6.41 -1.07
CA THR A 214 8.53 6.30 -0.29
C THR A 214 8.84 6.22 1.21
N ALA A 215 8.11 7.02 1.98
CA ALA A 215 8.13 6.96 3.45
C ALA A 215 7.40 5.74 4.02
N GLY A 216 6.79 4.93 3.17
CA GLY A 216 5.90 3.86 3.56
C GLY A 216 4.43 4.26 3.45
N SER A 217 3.56 3.52 4.13
CA SER A 217 2.13 3.76 4.06
C SER A 217 1.43 3.45 5.39
N MET A 218 0.32 4.15 5.65
CA MET A 218 -0.57 3.86 6.78
C MET A 218 -2.01 3.67 6.30
N LYS A 219 -2.77 2.82 6.99
CA LYS A 219 -4.20 2.68 6.77
C LYS A 219 -4.95 3.83 7.43
N LEU A 220 -6.01 4.29 6.76
CA LEU A 220 -6.88 5.36 7.28
C LEU A 220 -8.15 4.82 7.95
N ASP A 221 -8.18 3.53 8.32
CA ASP A 221 -9.36 2.86 8.89
C ASP A 221 -9.91 3.55 10.13
N GLU A 222 -9.05 4.16 10.99
CA GLU A 222 -9.45 4.90 12.20
C GLU A 222 -10.20 6.20 11.88
N PHE A 223 -10.01 6.71 10.66
CA PHE A 223 -10.68 7.90 10.15
C PHE A 223 -11.86 7.56 9.24
N ALA A 224 -12.18 6.29 9.01
CA ALA A 224 -13.21 5.87 8.08
C ALA A 224 -14.56 6.54 8.33
N GLY A 225 -15.19 7.02 7.28
CA GLY A 225 -16.45 7.77 7.31
C GLY A 225 -16.30 9.26 7.66
N LYS A 226 -15.12 9.72 8.10
CA LYS A 226 -14.86 11.12 8.45
C LYS A 226 -14.30 11.90 7.26
N ASN A 227 -14.60 13.19 7.20
CA ASN A 227 -13.85 14.11 6.35
C ASN A 227 -12.56 14.50 7.07
N ILE A 228 -11.42 14.30 6.43
CA ILE A 228 -10.11 14.57 7.01
C ILE A 228 -9.26 15.47 6.13
N TYR A 229 -8.21 15.98 6.75
CA TYR A 229 -7.09 16.67 6.12
C TYR A 229 -5.79 16.00 6.55
N ILE A 230 -4.82 15.96 5.68
CA ILE A 230 -3.46 15.54 5.97
C ILE A 230 -2.58 16.78 5.94
N ALA A 231 -1.69 16.92 6.93
CA ALA A 231 -0.76 18.03 7.00
C ALA A 231 0.68 17.53 7.12
N PHE A 232 1.56 18.11 6.33
CA PHE A 232 2.99 18.02 6.54
C PHE A 232 3.45 19.30 7.22
N VAL A 233 4.16 19.13 8.31
CA VAL A 233 4.61 20.25 9.14
C VAL A 233 6.12 20.22 9.27
N TYR A 234 6.77 21.29 8.85
CA TYR A 234 8.18 21.48 9.05
C TYR A 234 8.43 22.37 10.26
N GLU A 235 9.21 21.87 11.21
CA GLU A 235 9.60 22.58 12.44
C GLU A 235 11.12 22.70 12.48
N GLY A 236 11.64 23.87 12.12
CA GLY A 236 13.07 24.07 11.96
C GLY A 236 13.62 25.29 12.67
N ALA A 237 14.89 25.20 13.07
CA ALA A 237 15.67 26.29 13.61
C ALA A 237 16.58 26.89 12.52
N PRO A 238 17.10 28.14 12.72
CA PRO A 238 17.94 28.84 11.70
C PRO A 238 19.21 28.11 11.27
N ASP A 239 19.69 27.16 12.04
CA ASP A 239 20.82 26.31 11.69
C ASP A 239 20.41 25.16 10.75
N GLY A 240 19.11 24.96 10.50
CA GLY A 240 18.52 23.90 9.69
C GLY A 240 18.20 22.63 10.45
N GLY A 241 18.39 22.59 11.78
CA GLY A 241 17.95 21.49 12.64
C GLY A 241 16.49 21.67 13.11
N PRO A 242 15.93 20.71 13.87
CA PRO A 242 14.59 20.82 14.43
C PRO A 242 14.50 21.90 15.51
N THR A 243 13.28 22.42 15.77
CA THR A 243 13.03 23.34 16.88
C THR A 243 13.16 22.60 18.21
N GLY A 244 13.85 23.25 19.18
CA GLY A 244 14.00 22.69 20.53
C GLY A 244 14.95 21.51 20.67
N GLY A 245 15.69 21.17 19.62
CA GLY A 245 16.78 20.19 19.66
C GLY A 245 18.03 20.82 20.29
N GLN A 246 18.46 20.32 21.43
CA GLN A 246 19.83 20.49 21.94
C GLN A 246 20.68 19.33 21.48
#